data_1a325781703794b825d6eaa37c3be57d
#
_entry.id   1a325781703794b825d6eaa37c3be57d
#
_cell.length_a   1.000
_cell.length_b   1.000
_cell.length_c   1.000
_cell.angle_alpha   90.00
_cell.angle_beta   90.00
_cell.angle_gamma   90.00
#
_symmetry.space_group_name_H-M   'P 1'
#
loop_
_entity.id
_entity.type
_entity.pdbx_description
1 polymer ?
#
loop_
_entity_poly.entity_id
_entity_poly.type
_entity_poly.pdbx_seq_one_letter_code
_entity_poly.pdbx_strand_id
1 'polypeptide(L)'
;PADLRKEGSSYDLPLAIGILAAIGKVKPDMLSEYMIVGELGLDGMIQPVKGALPISIRARKEKFKGLIVPKQNEREAAVVNNLDVYGMESIMDVVNFLNGEGDYKPTVVDTRREFYEHQSHFELDFADVRGQENVKRAMEVAAAGGHNMIMIGPPGSGKSMMAKRLPSILPPLSLSESLETTQVHSVAGKLGKNMSLISQRPFRSPHHTISQVALVGGGMNPQPGEISLAHNGVLFADELPEFNKSTLEMLRQPLEDRKITISRAKYTIEYPCSFMFVASMNPCPCGYYNDPTHHCVCTPGQIQRYMNKISGPLLDRIDIQIEITPVPFKDISRAAPGESSDVIRE
;
A
#
# COMPACT_ATOMS: atom_id res chain seq x y z
N PRO A 1 -8.62 -8.86 -33.16
CA PRO A 1 -9.21 -10.19 -33.10
C PRO A 1 -10.58 -10.11 -32.44
N ALA A 2 -11.58 -10.79 -33.01
CA ALA A 2 -12.98 -10.74 -32.55
C ALA A 2 -13.19 -11.37 -31.16
N ASP A 3 -12.24 -12.16 -30.70
CA ASP A 3 -12.33 -12.94 -29.46
C ASP A 3 -11.81 -12.21 -28.20
N LEU A 4 -11.22 -11.01 -28.37
CA LEU A 4 -10.84 -10.16 -27.24
C LEU A 4 -12.04 -9.33 -26.81
N ARG A 5 -12.71 -9.74 -25.74
CA ARG A 5 -13.64 -8.86 -25.02
C ARG A 5 -12.86 -7.64 -24.53
N LYS A 6 -13.20 -6.50 -25.07
CA LYS A 6 -12.69 -5.18 -24.64
C LYS A 6 -13.43 -4.82 -23.36
N GLU A 7 -12.97 -5.33 -22.24
CA GLU A 7 -13.50 -4.99 -20.93
C GLU A 7 -12.59 -3.94 -20.30
N GLY A 8 -13.12 -2.75 -20.03
CA GLY A 8 -12.45 -1.66 -19.32
C GLY A 8 -12.54 -0.33 -20.08
N SER A 9 -12.95 0.69 -19.35
CA SER A 9 -13.10 2.07 -19.82
C SER A 9 -11.78 2.75 -20.21
N SER A 10 -10.63 2.16 -19.82
CA SER A 10 -9.29 2.70 -20.17
C SER A 10 -8.98 2.71 -21.67
N TYR A 11 -9.76 1.99 -22.49
CA TYR A 11 -9.63 1.96 -23.94
C TYR A 11 -10.56 2.95 -24.67
N ASP A 12 -11.43 3.66 -23.96
CA ASP A 12 -12.40 4.56 -24.58
C ASP A 12 -11.71 5.68 -25.35
N LEU A 13 -10.71 6.32 -24.75
CA LEU A 13 -9.92 7.37 -25.38
C LEU A 13 -9.18 6.89 -26.65
N PRO A 14 -8.36 5.82 -26.60
CA PRO A 14 -7.68 5.35 -27.82
C PRO A 14 -8.64 4.87 -28.91
N LEU A 15 -9.80 4.31 -28.57
CA LEU A 15 -10.83 3.95 -29.54
C LEU A 15 -11.43 5.20 -30.22
N ALA A 16 -11.77 6.22 -29.45
CA ALA A 16 -12.28 7.49 -29.98
C ALA A 16 -11.26 8.18 -30.91
N ILE A 17 -9.98 8.22 -30.50
CA ILE A 17 -8.89 8.75 -31.34
C ILE A 17 -8.72 7.94 -32.62
N GLY A 18 -8.80 6.60 -32.55
CA GLY A 18 -8.75 5.73 -33.74
C GLY A 18 -9.91 6.01 -34.72
N ILE A 19 -11.13 6.24 -34.22
CA ILE A 19 -12.27 6.64 -35.08
C ILE A 19 -12.03 8.02 -35.72
N LEU A 20 -11.57 9.01 -34.94
CA LEU A 20 -11.25 10.33 -35.43
C LEU A 20 -10.16 10.31 -36.50
N ALA A 21 -9.17 9.47 -36.38
CA ALA A 21 -8.14 9.26 -37.40
C ALA A 21 -8.72 8.62 -38.65
N ALA A 22 -9.60 7.64 -38.54
CA ALA A 22 -10.23 6.95 -39.68
C ALA A 22 -11.12 7.90 -40.51
N ILE A 23 -11.75 8.90 -39.88
CA ILE A 23 -12.55 9.92 -40.56
C ILE A 23 -11.74 11.19 -40.97
N GLY A 24 -10.39 11.14 -40.80
CA GLY A 24 -9.50 12.22 -41.23
C GLY A 24 -9.46 13.46 -40.32
N LYS A 25 -9.94 13.35 -39.06
CA LYS A 25 -9.89 14.45 -38.09
C LYS A 25 -8.60 14.48 -37.26
N VAL A 26 -7.86 13.37 -37.22
CA VAL A 26 -6.55 13.24 -36.61
C VAL A 26 -5.56 12.71 -37.64
N LYS A 27 -4.38 13.32 -37.69
CA LYS A 27 -3.30 12.88 -38.58
C LYS A 27 -2.73 11.55 -38.10
N PRO A 28 -2.58 10.52 -38.95
CA PRO A 28 -2.13 9.21 -38.52
C PRO A 28 -0.63 9.15 -38.23
N ASP A 29 0.16 10.12 -38.66
CA ASP A 29 1.63 10.08 -38.65
C ASP A 29 2.24 9.86 -37.27
N MET A 30 1.65 10.45 -36.23
CA MET A 30 2.13 10.35 -34.87
C MET A 30 1.52 9.19 -34.06
N LEU A 31 0.45 8.56 -34.55
CA LEU A 31 -0.30 7.54 -33.76
C LEU A 31 0.54 6.33 -33.39
N SER A 32 1.49 5.92 -34.24
CA SER A 32 2.37 4.78 -33.97
C SER A 32 3.49 5.08 -32.99
N GLU A 33 3.79 6.35 -32.73
CA GLU A 33 4.88 6.78 -31.85
C GLU A 33 4.41 6.89 -30.39
N TYR A 34 3.12 7.07 -30.16
CA TYR A 34 2.56 7.34 -28.83
C TYR A 34 1.63 6.22 -28.37
N MET A 35 1.81 5.77 -27.14
CA MET A 35 0.79 4.96 -26.45
C MET A 35 -0.25 5.89 -25.85
N ILE A 36 -1.53 5.57 -25.98
CA ILE A 36 -2.65 6.39 -25.50
C ILE A 36 -3.49 5.57 -24.53
N VAL A 37 -3.76 6.11 -23.35
CA VAL A 37 -4.65 5.51 -22.36
C VAL A 37 -5.52 6.57 -21.70
N GLY A 38 -6.77 6.23 -21.41
CA GLY A 38 -7.70 7.13 -20.72
C GLY A 38 -9.12 6.63 -20.81
N GLU A 39 -9.89 6.89 -19.79
CA GLU A 39 -11.34 6.73 -19.80
C GLU A 39 -11.96 8.06 -20.32
N LEU A 40 -12.92 7.97 -21.22
CA LEU A 40 -13.52 9.14 -21.86
C LEU A 40 -14.93 9.38 -21.31
N GLY A 41 -15.13 10.54 -20.70
CA GLY A 41 -16.45 11.02 -20.29
C GLY A 41 -17.31 11.46 -21.49
N LEU A 42 -18.62 11.44 -21.33
CA LEU A 42 -19.57 11.91 -22.35
C LEU A 42 -19.42 13.41 -22.67
N ASP A 43 -18.81 14.15 -21.77
CA ASP A 43 -18.48 15.58 -21.91
C ASP A 43 -17.16 15.82 -22.68
N GLY A 44 -16.47 14.74 -23.06
CA GLY A 44 -15.17 14.81 -23.73
C GLY A 44 -13.98 14.96 -22.77
N MET A 45 -14.21 14.98 -21.47
CA MET A 45 -13.15 15.03 -20.46
C MET A 45 -12.54 13.63 -20.25
N ILE A 46 -11.23 13.61 -20.02
CA ILE A 46 -10.49 12.36 -19.80
C ILE A 46 -10.44 12.06 -18.28
N GLN A 47 -10.93 10.90 -17.92
CA GLN A 47 -10.97 10.44 -16.53
C GLN A 47 -9.73 9.62 -16.19
N PRO A 48 -9.28 9.60 -14.90
CA PRO A 48 -8.09 8.91 -14.48
C PRO A 48 -8.21 7.40 -14.66
N VAL A 49 -7.07 6.76 -14.92
CA VAL A 49 -6.94 5.31 -15.06
C VAL A 49 -6.14 4.72 -13.91
N LYS A 50 -6.33 3.44 -13.64
CA LYS A 50 -5.50 2.67 -12.71
C LYS A 50 -4.30 2.09 -13.45
N GLY A 51 -3.16 1.99 -12.76
CA GLY A 51 -1.99 1.34 -13.30
C GLY A 51 -1.22 2.18 -14.32
N ALA A 52 -1.22 3.51 -14.23
CA ALA A 52 -0.49 4.35 -15.16
C ALA A 52 1.02 4.13 -15.09
N LEU A 53 1.60 3.86 -13.91
CA LEU A 53 3.03 3.57 -13.76
C LEU A 53 3.44 2.26 -14.47
N PRO A 54 2.82 1.09 -14.26
CA PRO A 54 3.16 -0.11 -15.03
C PRO A 54 2.91 0.04 -16.52
N ILE A 55 1.91 0.83 -16.94
CA ILE A 55 1.69 1.15 -18.36
C ILE A 55 2.87 1.95 -18.93
N SER A 56 3.36 2.98 -18.23
CA SER A 56 4.51 3.77 -18.70
C SER A 56 5.81 2.94 -18.72
N ILE A 57 6.02 2.04 -17.76
CA ILE A 57 7.14 1.09 -17.80
C ILE A 57 7.05 0.22 -19.07
N ARG A 58 5.86 -0.26 -19.41
CA ARG A 58 5.64 -1.05 -20.63
C ARG A 58 5.83 -0.23 -21.89
N ALA A 59 5.32 0.99 -21.96
CA ALA A 59 5.49 1.91 -23.10
C ALA A 59 6.97 2.15 -23.41
N ARG A 60 7.79 2.39 -22.37
CA ARG A 60 9.25 2.53 -22.52
C ARG A 60 9.89 1.23 -23.04
N LYS A 61 9.50 0.07 -22.49
CA LYS A 61 10.03 -1.23 -22.92
C LYS A 61 9.74 -1.51 -24.39
N GLU A 62 8.55 -1.16 -24.86
CA GLU A 62 8.12 -1.26 -26.27
C GLU A 62 8.68 -0.16 -27.16
N LYS A 63 9.51 0.76 -26.59
CA LYS A 63 10.19 1.85 -27.32
C LYS A 63 9.25 2.88 -27.94
N PHE A 64 8.09 3.13 -27.34
CA PHE A 64 7.28 4.28 -27.70
C PHE A 64 8.04 5.57 -27.40
N LYS A 65 7.86 6.58 -28.24
CA LYS A 65 8.42 7.92 -28.06
C LYS A 65 7.81 8.60 -26.84
N GLY A 66 6.49 8.42 -26.64
CA GLY A 66 5.79 9.00 -25.52
C GLY A 66 4.51 8.27 -25.16
N LEU A 67 3.91 8.75 -24.06
CA LEU A 67 2.68 8.23 -23.49
C LEU A 67 1.71 9.39 -23.22
N ILE A 68 0.50 9.26 -23.72
CA ILE A 68 -0.61 10.19 -23.47
C ILE A 68 -1.48 9.57 -22.38
N VAL A 69 -1.65 10.29 -21.28
CA VAL A 69 -2.39 9.86 -20.09
C VAL A 69 -3.35 10.95 -19.62
N PRO A 70 -4.35 10.61 -18.79
CA PRO A 70 -5.14 11.63 -18.09
C PRO A 70 -4.26 12.55 -17.26
N LYS A 71 -4.59 13.83 -17.18
CA LYS A 71 -3.84 14.85 -16.43
C LYS A 71 -3.54 14.43 -14.99
N GLN A 72 -4.47 13.76 -14.36
CA GLN A 72 -4.34 13.28 -12.98
C GLN A 72 -3.31 12.15 -12.80
N ASN A 73 -2.96 11.43 -13.87
CA ASN A 73 -1.96 10.36 -13.85
C ASN A 73 -0.57 10.81 -14.38
N GLU A 74 -0.41 12.05 -14.83
CA GLU A 74 0.82 12.48 -15.49
C GLU A 74 2.07 12.33 -14.62
N ARG A 75 1.99 12.72 -13.35
CA ARG A 75 3.14 12.65 -12.43
C ARG A 75 3.55 11.22 -12.12
N GLU A 76 2.58 10.34 -11.88
CA GLU A 76 2.78 8.92 -11.70
C GLU A 76 3.45 8.27 -12.91
N ALA A 77 2.96 8.57 -14.11
CA ALA A 77 3.49 8.04 -15.35
C ALA A 77 4.88 8.59 -15.68
N ALA A 78 5.15 9.87 -15.37
CA ALA A 78 6.40 10.56 -15.65
C ALA A 78 7.58 10.15 -14.75
N VAL A 79 7.37 9.26 -13.78
CA VAL A 79 8.45 8.64 -12.99
C VAL A 79 9.43 7.87 -13.88
N VAL A 80 8.97 7.38 -15.02
CA VAL A 80 9.74 6.54 -15.94
C VAL A 80 10.65 7.41 -16.82
N ASN A 81 11.94 7.29 -16.63
CA ASN A 81 12.94 8.00 -17.43
C ASN A 81 12.93 7.55 -18.91
N ASN A 82 13.31 8.45 -19.81
CA ASN A 82 13.38 8.19 -21.26
C ASN A 82 12.02 7.81 -21.90
N LEU A 83 10.96 8.43 -21.43
CA LEU A 83 9.62 8.36 -22.01
C LEU A 83 8.97 9.73 -21.83
N ASP A 84 8.56 10.38 -22.92
CA ASP A 84 7.85 11.65 -22.84
C ASP A 84 6.39 11.40 -22.43
N VAL A 85 5.96 11.96 -21.30
CA VAL A 85 4.61 11.78 -20.76
C VAL A 85 3.82 13.08 -20.92
N TYR A 86 2.65 12.99 -21.54
CA TYR A 86 1.75 14.12 -21.77
C TYR A 86 0.44 13.90 -21.02
N GLY A 87 0.19 14.73 -20.00
CA GLY A 87 -1.06 14.75 -19.26
C GLY A 87 -2.11 15.60 -19.97
N MET A 88 -3.22 14.99 -20.38
CA MET A 88 -4.32 15.64 -21.12
C MET A 88 -5.60 15.68 -20.30
N GLU A 89 -6.35 16.79 -20.42
CA GLU A 89 -7.62 16.96 -19.70
C GLU A 89 -8.83 16.53 -20.55
N SER A 90 -8.76 16.76 -21.86
CA SER A 90 -9.85 16.50 -22.79
C SER A 90 -9.39 15.76 -24.05
N ILE A 91 -10.34 15.13 -24.75
CA ILE A 91 -10.07 14.52 -26.07
C ILE A 91 -9.60 15.57 -27.08
N MET A 92 -10.03 16.82 -26.96
CA MET A 92 -9.60 17.90 -27.88
C MET A 92 -8.11 18.23 -27.71
N ASP A 93 -7.58 18.16 -26.48
CA ASP A 93 -6.14 18.32 -26.25
C ASP A 93 -5.34 17.24 -26.98
N VAL A 94 -5.82 15.99 -26.93
CA VAL A 94 -5.18 14.87 -27.63
C VAL A 94 -5.23 15.07 -29.16
N VAL A 95 -6.37 15.49 -29.67
CA VAL A 95 -6.54 15.79 -31.13
C VAL A 95 -5.59 16.89 -31.56
N ASN A 96 -5.54 18.01 -30.84
CA ASN A 96 -4.67 19.15 -31.16
C ASN A 96 -3.20 18.72 -31.09
N PHE A 97 -2.80 18.00 -30.05
CA PHE A 97 -1.43 17.47 -29.91
C PHE A 97 -1.03 16.60 -31.13
N LEU A 98 -1.87 15.62 -31.49
CA LEU A 98 -1.60 14.70 -32.61
C LEU A 98 -1.62 15.40 -33.97
N ASN A 99 -2.33 16.50 -34.10
CA ASN A 99 -2.34 17.34 -35.31
C ASN A 99 -1.16 18.33 -35.37
N GLY A 100 -0.34 18.39 -34.29
CA GLY A 100 0.76 19.34 -34.17
C GLY A 100 0.30 20.77 -33.85
N GLU A 101 -0.88 20.90 -33.26
CA GLU A 101 -1.48 22.16 -32.83
C GLU A 101 -1.30 22.35 -31.32
N GLY A 102 -1.07 23.59 -30.87
CA GLY A 102 -0.85 23.93 -29.48
C GLY A 102 0.61 23.73 -28.99
N ASP A 103 0.90 24.18 -27.75
CA ASP A 103 2.21 24.05 -27.09
C ASP A 103 2.10 23.09 -25.93
N TYR A 104 2.16 21.80 -26.23
CA TYR A 104 2.13 20.74 -25.23
C TYR A 104 3.55 20.31 -24.88
N LYS A 105 3.88 20.36 -23.58
CA LYS A 105 5.19 19.98 -23.06
C LYS A 105 5.10 18.67 -22.26
N PRO A 106 6.10 17.80 -22.35
CA PRO A 106 6.14 16.60 -21.53
C PRO A 106 6.26 16.96 -20.05
N THR A 107 5.59 16.20 -19.22
CA THR A 107 5.65 16.34 -17.76
C THR A 107 7.00 15.85 -17.27
N VAL A 108 7.73 16.69 -16.56
CA VAL A 108 9.03 16.37 -15.98
C VAL A 108 8.87 16.19 -14.46
N VAL A 109 9.34 15.06 -13.94
CA VAL A 109 9.38 14.77 -12.50
C VAL A 109 10.81 14.48 -12.12
N ASP A 110 11.35 15.25 -11.17
CA ASP A 110 12.62 14.90 -10.54
C ASP A 110 12.38 13.81 -9.46
N THR A 111 12.28 12.58 -9.96
CA THR A 111 11.93 11.41 -9.16
C THR A 111 12.87 11.23 -7.96
N ARG A 112 14.18 11.49 -8.14
CA ARG A 112 15.17 11.31 -7.05
C ARG A 112 14.98 12.38 -5.99
N ARG A 113 14.88 13.63 -6.40
CA ARG A 113 14.68 14.75 -5.48
C ARG A 113 13.42 14.59 -4.65
N GLU A 114 12.28 14.34 -5.30
CA GLU A 114 11.00 14.16 -4.63
C GLU A 114 11.02 12.96 -3.66
N PHE A 115 11.65 11.85 -4.07
CA PHE A 115 11.79 10.68 -3.24
C PHE A 115 12.54 10.99 -1.93
N TYR A 116 13.71 11.62 -2.00
CA TYR A 116 14.51 11.91 -0.81
C TYR A 116 13.94 13.02 0.07
N GLU A 117 13.29 14.04 -0.51
CA GLU A 117 12.64 15.12 0.24
C GLU A 117 11.50 14.61 1.15
N HIS A 118 10.74 13.61 0.69
CA HIS A 118 9.59 13.08 1.44
C HIS A 118 9.91 11.84 2.30
N GLN A 119 11.08 11.26 2.15
CA GLN A 119 11.43 9.98 2.79
C GLN A 119 11.49 10.06 4.32
N SER A 120 11.94 11.18 4.87
CA SER A 120 12.18 11.35 6.30
C SER A 120 11.10 12.18 7.02
N HIS A 121 10.06 12.62 6.32
CA HIS A 121 9.03 13.48 6.90
C HIS A 121 7.84 12.69 7.42
N PHE A 122 7.90 12.26 8.68
CA PHE A 122 6.81 11.50 9.34
C PHE A 122 5.93 12.42 10.18
N GLU A 123 4.61 12.22 10.12
CA GLU A 123 3.64 12.92 10.95
C GLU A 123 3.67 12.45 12.42
N LEU A 124 4.10 11.21 12.66
CA LEU A 124 4.16 10.59 13.98
C LEU A 124 5.62 10.30 14.33
N ASP A 125 6.03 10.66 15.54
CA ASP A 125 7.37 10.42 16.05
C ASP A 125 7.36 9.40 17.20
N PHE A 126 8.40 8.57 17.25
CA PHE A 126 8.57 7.57 18.29
C PHE A 126 8.85 8.20 19.66
N ALA A 127 9.35 9.43 19.70
CA ALA A 127 9.53 10.24 20.92
C ALA A 127 8.23 10.46 21.69
N ASP A 128 7.07 10.39 21.03
CA ASP A 128 5.77 10.48 21.69
C ASP A 128 5.47 9.31 22.63
N VAL A 129 6.17 8.17 22.46
CA VAL A 129 6.01 6.98 23.28
C VAL A 129 6.75 7.16 24.60
N ARG A 130 6.02 7.42 25.65
CA ARG A 130 6.57 7.64 26.99
C ARG A 130 6.51 6.36 27.82
N GLY A 131 7.63 6.04 28.49
CA GLY A 131 7.77 4.76 29.18
C GLY A 131 7.81 3.57 28.23
N GLN A 132 7.42 2.39 28.72
CA GLN A 132 7.34 1.15 27.91
C GLN A 132 8.69 0.73 27.30
N GLU A 133 9.79 0.90 28.02
CA GLU A 133 11.15 0.71 27.49
C GLU A 133 11.38 -0.68 26.88
N ASN A 134 10.81 -1.73 27.51
CA ASN A 134 10.89 -3.09 26.97
C ASN A 134 10.17 -3.24 25.63
N VAL A 135 9.02 -2.56 25.49
CA VAL A 135 8.23 -2.60 24.23
C VAL A 135 8.93 -1.81 23.15
N LYS A 136 9.47 -0.63 23.48
CA LYS A 136 10.28 0.18 22.55
C LYS A 136 11.46 -0.65 22.04
N ARG A 137 12.21 -1.29 22.95
CA ARG A 137 13.34 -2.14 22.55
C ARG A 137 12.92 -3.31 21.69
N ALA A 138 11.79 -3.95 21.96
CA ALA A 138 11.25 -5.01 21.12
C ALA A 138 10.88 -4.47 19.71
N MET A 139 10.31 -3.27 19.62
CA MET A 139 9.97 -2.63 18.35
C MET A 139 11.22 -2.23 17.55
N GLU A 140 12.28 -1.73 18.20
CA GLU A 140 13.57 -1.45 17.56
C GLU A 140 14.18 -2.71 16.96
N VAL A 141 14.23 -3.80 17.74
CA VAL A 141 14.73 -5.10 17.26
C VAL A 141 13.89 -5.61 16.10
N ALA A 142 12.55 -5.50 16.22
CA ALA A 142 11.63 -5.89 15.16
C ALA A 142 11.84 -5.06 13.89
N ALA A 143 12.02 -3.75 14.02
CA ALA A 143 12.24 -2.84 12.91
C ALA A 143 13.60 -3.10 12.22
N ALA A 144 14.66 -3.32 12.99
CA ALA A 144 16.00 -3.57 12.47
C ALA A 144 16.11 -4.92 11.73
N GLY A 145 15.42 -5.95 12.23
CA GLY A 145 15.45 -7.31 11.66
C GLY A 145 14.30 -7.62 10.68
N GLY A 146 13.31 -6.74 10.57
CA GLY A 146 12.09 -7.03 9.80
C GLY A 146 11.26 -8.15 10.42
N HIS A 147 11.31 -8.31 11.76
CA HIS A 147 10.64 -9.38 12.49
C HIS A 147 9.15 -9.11 12.67
N ASN A 148 8.36 -10.16 12.52
CA ASN A 148 6.94 -10.12 12.87
C ASN A 148 6.77 -10.08 14.38
N MET A 149 5.81 -9.27 14.87
CA MET A 149 5.60 -9.13 16.30
C MET A 149 4.14 -9.10 16.72
N ILE A 150 3.87 -9.54 17.95
CA ILE A 150 2.57 -9.39 18.59
C ILE A 150 2.71 -8.72 19.96
N MET A 151 1.85 -7.75 20.19
CA MET A 151 1.73 -6.99 21.43
C MET A 151 0.51 -7.48 22.21
N ILE A 152 0.71 -8.00 23.41
CA ILE A 152 -0.36 -8.53 24.28
C ILE A 152 -0.49 -7.61 25.48
N GLY A 153 -1.67 -7.08 25.72
CA GLY A 153 -1.89 -6.18 26.88
C GLY A 153 -3.33 -5.72 27.01
N PRO A 154 -3.69 -5.14 28.14
CA PRO A 154 -5.06 -4.69 28.40
C PRO A 154 -5.51 -3.58 27.48
N PRO A 155 -6.82 -3.32 27.38
CA PRO A 155 -7.34 -2.17 26.65
C PRO A 155 -6.70 -0.87 27.16
N GLY A 156 -6.42 0.06 26.25
CA GLY A 156 -5.83 1.37 26.59
C GLY A 156 -4.33 1.36 26.90
N SER A 157 -3.63 0.22 26.76
CA SER A 157 -2.17 0.14 26.99
C SER A 157 -1.29 0.76 25.88
N GLY A 158 -1.87 1.35 24.84
CA GLY A 158 -1.16 2.07 23.80
C GLY A 158 -0.69 1.22 22.60
N LYS A 159 -1.11 -0.04 22.47
CA LYS A 159 -0.71 -0.96 21.39
C LYS A 159 -0.84 -0.37 19.99
N SER A 160 -2.02 0.10 19.64
CA SER A 160 -2.30 0.67 18.32
C SER A 160 -1.56 2.01 18.07
N MET A 161 -1.33 2.79 19.14
CA MET A 161 -0.57 4.03 19.08
C MET A 161 0.91 3.75 18.75
N MET A 162 1.49 2.74 19.39
CA MET A 162 2.87 2.30 19.13
C MET A 162 3.01 1.71 17.73
N ALA A 163 2.10 0.83 17.32
CA ALA A 163 2.13 0.23 15.98
C ALA A 163 2.12 1.27 14.85
N LYS A 164 1.33 2.34 14.98
CA LYS A 164 1.26 3.44 14.00
C LYS A 164 2.57 4.22 13.85
N ARG A 165 3.44 4.19 14.86
CA ARG A 165 4.75 4.87 14.84
C ARG A 165 5.86 3.99 14.29
N LEU A 166 5.63 2.70 14.13
CA LEU A 166 6.63 1.77 13.64
C LEU A 166 7.23 2.16 12.26
N PRO A 167 6.44 2.65 11.28
CA PRO A 167 7.02 3.11 10.01
C PRO A 167 8.10 4.18 10.16
N SER A 168 8.04 5.01 11.20
CA SER A 168 9.01 6.09 11.42
C SER A 168 10.39 5.62 11.89
N ILE A 169 10.49 4.40 12.40
CA ILE A 169 11.77 3.79 12.85
C ILE A 169 12.25 2.67 11.93
N LEU A 170 11.47 2.28 10.92
CA LEU A 170 11.91 1.29 9.93
C LEU A 170 13.03 1.87 9.04
N PRO A 171 13.96 1.03 8.57
CA PRO A 171 14.92 1.46 7.55
C PRO A 171 14.22 2.11 6.36
N PRO A 172 14.76 3.20 5.80
CA PRO A 172 14.10 3.89 4.68
C PRO A 172 13.95 2.98 3.46
N LEU A 173 12.95 3.26 2.62
CA LEU A 173 12.81 2.56 1.33
C LEU A 173 14.01 2.85 0.44
N SER A 174 14.48 1.85 -0.29
CA SER A 174 15.31 2.07 -1.47
C SER A 174 14.43 2.58 -2.63
N LEU A 175 15.03 3.20 -3.64
CA LEU A 175 14.29 3.62 -4.82
C LEU A 175 13.61 2.46 -5.56
N SER A 176 14.26 1.27 -5.55
CA SER A 176 13.69 0.05 -6.14
C SER A 176 12.44 -0.42 -5.39
N GLU A 177 12.51 -0.49 -4.05
CA GLU A 177 11.35 -0.83 -3.20
C GLU A 177 10.22 0.18 -3.37
N SER A 178 10.56 1.48 -3.46
CA SER A 178 9.60 2.56 -3.71
C SER A 178 8.85 2.36 -5.03
N LEU A 179 9.57 2.07 -6.13
CA LEU A 179 8.98 1.79 -7.44
C LEU A 179 8.05 0.57 -7.41
N GLU A 180 8.49 -0.52 -6.80
CA GLU A 180 7.68 -1.75 -6.64
C GLU A 180 6.40 -1.49 -5.85
N THR A 181 6.53 -0.82 -4.71
CA THR A 181 5.39 -0.45 -3.87
C THR A 181 4.43 0.48 -4.61
N THR A 182 4.96 1.47 -5.33
CA THR A 182 4.16 2.40 -6.12
C THR A 182 3.40 1.68 -7.23
N GLN A 183 3.99 0.69 -7.91
CA GLN A 183 3.30 -0.11 -8.92
C GLN A 183 2.08 -0.85 -8.34
N VAL A 184 2.21 -1.46 -7.16
CA VAL A 184 1.09 -2.15 -6.50
C VAL A 184 -0.04 -1.17 -6.19
N HIS A 185 0.30 0.00 -5.61
CA HIS A 185 -0.69 1.03 -5.29
C HIS A 185 -1.32 1.66 -6.53
N SER A 186 -0.56 1.82 -7.61
CA SER A 186 -1.03 2.28 -8.91
C SER A 186 -2.12 1.37 -9.47
N VAL A 187 -1.85 0.06 -9.54
CA VAL A 187 -2.82 -0.95 -10.01
C VAL A 187 -4.08 -0.98 -9.14
N ALA A 188 -3.93 -0.80 -7.83
CA ALA A 188 -5.05 -0.72 -6.91
C ALA A 188 -5.86 0.59 -7.04
N GLY A 189 -5.31 1.62 -7.71
CA GLY A 189 -5.90 2.97 -7.75
C GLY A 189 -5.88 3.64 -6.37
N LYS A 190 -4.82 3.38 -5.58
CA LYS A 190 -4.65 3.89 -4.21
C LYS A 190 -3.50 4.89 -4.07
N LEU A 191 -2.94 5.37 -5.17
CA LEU A 191 -2.01 6.50 -5.14
C LEU A 191 -2.76 7.79 -4.82
N GLY A 192 -2.15 8.63 -3.99
CA GLY A 192 -2.66 9.98 -3.71
C GLY A 192 -2.68 10.85 -4.98
N LYS A 193 -3.57 11.82 -5.02
CA LYS A 193 -3.59 12.81 -6.11
C LYS A 193 -2.23 13.52 -6.16
N ASN A 194 -1.68 13.66 -7.35
CA ASN A 194 -0.38 14.29 -7.60
C ASN A 194 0.85 13.61 -6.97
N MET A 195 0.73 12.37 -6.49
CA MET A 195 1.90 11.60 -6.07
C MET A 195 2.63 11.02 -7.28
N SER A 196 3.95 11.13 -7.27
CA SER A 196 4.84 10.47 -8.23
C SER A 196 5.26 9.08 -7.73
N LEU A 197 5.81 9.03 -6.51
CA LEU A 197 6.30 7.81 -5.84
C LEU A 197 5.84 7.75 -4.39
N ILE A 198 5.71 6.52 -3.88
CA ILE A 198 5.61 6.25 -2.44
C ILE A 198 7.02 6.27 -1.87
N SER A 199 7.32 7.24 -1.03
CA SER A 199 8.64 7.45 -0.41
C SER A 199 8.76 6.87 1.00
N GLN A 200 7.64 6.56 1.64
CA GLN A 200 7.59 5.99 2.99
C GLN A 200 7.01 4.57 2.96
N ARG A 201 7.41 3.75 3.92
CA ARG A 201 6.86 2.40 4.07
C ARG A 201 5.37 2.44 4.38
N PRO A 202 4.51 1.77 3.60
CA PRO A 202 3.07 1.75 3.83
C PRO A 202 2.72 1.17 5.20
N PHE A 203 1.72 1.76 5.85
CA PHE A 203 1.09 1.20 7.04
C PHE A 203 -0.36 0.85 6.72
N ARG A 204 -0.67 -0.44 6.74
CA ARG A 204 -2.03 -0.94 6.46
C ARG A 204 -2.61 -1.55 7.72
N SER A 205 -3.80 -1.11 8.09
CA SER A 205 -4.50 -1.60 9.29
C SER A 205 -5.93 -1.96 8.93
N PRO A 206 -6.14 -3.16 8.32
CA PRO A 206 -7.49 -3.61 8.00
C PRO A 206 -8.28 -3.89 9.28
N HIS A 207 -9.57 -3.58 9.25
CA HIS A 207 -10.47 -3.91 10.34
C HIS A 207 -10.69 -5.43 10.42
N HIS A 208 -10.93 -5.98 11.61
CA HIS A 208 -11.10 -7.43 11.80
C HIS A 208 -12.30 -8.04 11.03
N THR A 209 -13.27 -7.22 10.60
CA THR A 209 -14.40 -7.64 9.76
C THR A 209 -14.07 -7.71 8.25
N ILE A 210 -12.83 -7.48 7.86
CA ILE A 210 -12.40 -7.50 6.47
C ILE A 210 -12.74 -8.82 5.79
N SER A 211 -13.22 -8.77 4.55
CA SER A 211 -13.43 -9.96 3.74
C SER A 211 -12.11 -10.56 3.24
N GLN A 212 -12.07 -11.86 2.97
CA GLN A 212 -10.89 -12.53 2.40
C GLN A 212 -10.44 -11.87 1.09
N VAL A 213 -11.39 -11.50 0.22
CA VAL A 213 -11.08 -10.83 -1.06
C VAL A 213 -10.47 -9.45 -0.85
N ALA A 214 -10.94 -8.70 0.13
CA ALA A 214 -10.35 -7.40 0.44
C ALA A 214 -8.96 -7.53 1.06
N LEU A 215 -8.71 -8.59 1.85
CA LEU A 215 -7.42 -8.83 2.47
C LEU A 215 -6.38 -9.33 1.44
N VAL A 216 -6.70 -10.38 0.69
CA VAL A 216 -5.77 -11.07 -0.23
C VAL A 216 -5.76 -10.42 -1.61
N GLY A 217 -6.89 -9.90 -2.03
CA GLY A 217 -7.12 -9.43 -3.39
C GLY A 217 -8.01 -10.38 -4.17
N GLY A 218 -8.41 -9.97 -5.35
CA GLY A 218 -9.28 -10.77 -6.21
C GLY A 218 -10.31 -9.91 -6.96
N GLY A 219 -11.46 -10.51 -7.23
CA GLY A 219 -12.51 -9.91 -8.06
C GLY A 219 -12.52 -10.49 -9.47
N MET A 220 -13.46 -10.03 -10.32
CA MET A 220 -13.49 -10.41 -11.74
C MET A 220 -12.26 -9.91 -12.49
N ASN A 221 -11.87 -8.67 -12.24
CA ASN A 221 -10.57 -8.10 -12.60
C ASN A 221 -9.70 -8.14 -11.35
N PRO A 222 -8.76 -9.09 -11.23
CA PRO A 222 -7.99 -9.27 -10.01
C PRO A 222 -7.27 -7.99 -9.58
N GLN A 223 -7.61 -7.49 -8.39
CA GLN A 223 -7.00 -6.32 -7.78
C GLN A 223 -6.17 -6.75 -6.57
N PRO A 224 -5.07 -6.06 -6.25
CA PRO A 224 -4.31 -6.33 -5.03
C PRO A 224 -5.14 -6.00 -3.78
N GLY A 225 -5.02 -6.83 -2.74
CA GLY A 225 -5.65 -6.61 -1.44
C GLY A 225 -4.74 -5.88 -0.44
N GLU A 226 -5.21 -5.76 0.81
CA GLU A 226 -4.48 -5.07 1.88
C GLU A 226 -3.08 -5.65 2.14
N ILE A 227 -2.92 -6.97 1.99
CA ILE A 227 -1.62 -7.66 2.12
C ILE A 227 -0.62 -7.14 1.09
N SER A 228 -1.03 -7.02 -0.18
CA SER A 228 -0.17 -6.47 -1.24
C SER A 228 0.04 -4.97 -1.10
N LEU A 229 -0.97 -4.22 -0.62
CA LEU A 229 -0.83 -2.80 -0.32
C LEU A 229 0.13 -2.52 0.85
N ALA A 230 0.38 -3.51 1.71
CA ALA A 230 1.37 -3.44 2.78
C ALA A 230 2.80 -3.78 2.31
N HIS A 231 3.00 -4.10 1.03
CA HIS A 231 4.30 -4.47 0.48
C HIS A 231 5.38 -3.43 0.81
N ASN A 232 6.53 -3.90 1.25
CA ASN A 232 7.65 -3.11 1.77
C ASN A 232 7.32 -2.22 2.98
N GLY A 233 6.23 -2.54 3.70
CA GLY A 233 5.74 -1.78 4.83
C GLY A 233 5.25 -2.67 5.97
N VAL A 234 4.21 -2.22 6.65
CA VAL A 234 3.62 -2.85 7.84
C VAL A 234 2.16 -3.23 7.58
N LEU A 235 1.81 -4.47 7.87
CA LEU A 235 0.43 -4.93 8.01
C LEU A 235 0.11 -5.07 9.50
N PHE A 236 -0.74 -4.19 10.01
CA PHE A 236 -1.15 -4.19 11.41
C PHE A 236 -2.54 -4.82 11.59
N ALA A 237 -2.59 -5.91 12.33
CA ALA A 237 -3.83 -6.59 12.72
C ALA A 237 -4.16 -6.24 14.18
N ASP A 238 -5.00 -5.23 14.38
CA ASP A 238 -5.50 -4.89 15.72
C ASP A 238 -6.57 -5.89 16.14
N GLU A 239 -6.58 -6.26 17.42
CA GLU A 239 -7.51 -7.26 17.97
C GLU A 239 -7.47 -8.60 17.21
N LEU A 240 -6.27 -9.16 17.01
CA LEU A 240 -6.03 -10.35 16.19
C LEU A 240 -7.03 -11.50 16.41
N PRO A 241 -7.45 -11.87 17.65
CA PRO A 241 -8.40 -12.95 17.88
C PRO A 241 -9.84 -12.63 17.41
N GLU A 242 -10.14 -11.40 17.03
CA GLU A 242 -11.47 -11.01 16.53
C GLU A 242 -11.61 -11.21 15.02
N PHE A 243 -10.50 -11.39 14.32
CA PHE A 243 -10.53 -11.77 12.89
C PHE A 243 -11.13 -13.17 12.71
N ASN A 244 -11.84 -13.36 11.60
CA ASN A 244 -12.28 -14.70 11.20
C ASN A 244 -11.08 -15.63 11.06
N LYS A 245 -11.17 -16.86 11.61
CA LYS A 245 -10.11 -17.85 11.52
C LYS A 245 -9.66 -18.14 10.08
N SER A 246 -10.62 -18.27 9.17
CA SER A 246 -10.33 -18.47 7.74
C SER A 246 -9.57 -17.29 7.11
N THR A 247 -9.82 -16.07 7.58
CA THR A 247 -9.11 -14.86 7.13
C THR A 247 -7.67 -14.85 7.66
N LEU A 248 -7.45 -15.24 8.92
CA LEU A 248 -6.11 -15.35 9.51
C LEU A 248 -5.25 -16.43 8.80
N GLU A 249 -5.85 -17.57 8.44
CA GLU A 249 -5.13 -18.64 7.74
C GLU A 249 -4.63 -18.17 6.35
N MET A 250 -5.26 -17.17 5.73
CA MET A 250 -4.79 -16.60 4.47
C MET A 250 -3.46 -15.84 4.59
N LEU A 251 -3.06 -15.44 5.82
CA LEU A 251 -1.77 -14.76 6.05
C LEU A 251 -0.57 -15.70 6.01
N ARG A 252 -0.77 -17.02 6.19
CA ARG A 252 0.33 -17.97 6.32
C ARG A 252 1.23 -18.01 5.08
N GLN A 253 0.64 -18.22 3.91
CA GLN A 253 1.40 -18.29 2.67
C GLN A 253 2.11 -16.95 2.35
N PRO A 254 1.46 -15.79 2.40
CA PRO A 254 2.13 -14.49 2.21
C PRO A 254 3.31 -14.23 3.15
N LEU A 255 3.21 -14.67 4.40
CA LEU A 255 4.31 -14.52 5.37
C LEU A 255 5.52 -15.40 5.04
N GLU A 256 5.30 -16.55 4.38
CA GLU A 256 6.38 -17.44 3.92
C GLU A 256 6.95 -17.02 2.57
N ASP A 257 6.06 -16.93 1.57
CA ASP A 257 6.45 -16.81 0.15
C ASP A 257 6.73 -15.37 -0.26
N ARG A 258 6.32 -14.38 0.56
CA ARG A 258 6.41 -12.93 0.27
C ARG A 258 5.72 -12.52 -1.02
N LYS A 259 4.75 -13.32 -1.47
CA LYS A 259 3.95 -13.11 -2.66
C LYS A 259 2.57 -13.75 -2.53
N ILE A 260 1.61 -13.23 -3.29
CA ILE A 260 0.25 -13.76 -3.40
C ILE A 260 -0.04 -14.08 -4.86
N THR A 261 -0.52 -15.29 -5.10
CA THR A 261 -0.99 -15.71 -6.42
C THR A 261 -2.51 -15.75 -6.45
N ILE A 262 -3.10 -14.93 -7.31
CA ILE A 262 -4.55 -14.90 -7.55
C ILE A 262 -4.83 -15.60 -8.87
N SER A 263 -5.37 -16.83 -8.80
CA SER A 263 -5.74 -17.61 -9.98
C SER A 263 -7.22 -17.48 -10.28
N ARG A 264 -7.55 -17.19 -11.53
CA ARG A 264 -8.90 -17.18 -12.10
C ARG A 264 -8.89 -17.95 -13.44
N ALA A 265 -10.06 -18.31 -13.94
CA ALA A 265 -10.18 -19.11 -15.16
C ALA A 265 -9.38 -18.56 -16.36
N LYS A 266 -9.22 -17.24 -16.45
CA LYS A 266 -8.54 -16.56 -17.57
C LYS A 266 -7.16 -16.00 -17.22
N TYR A 267 -6.85 -15.80 -15.92
CA TYR A 267 -5.64 -15.10 -15.48
C TYR A 267 -5.06 -15.74 -14.22
N THR A 268 -3.75 -15.79 -14.17
CA THR A 268 -3.01 -16.01 -12.93
C THR A 268 -2.11 -14.77 -12.76
N ILE A 269 -2.33 -14.04 -11.68
CA ILE A 269 -1.60 -12.81 -11.36
C ILE A 269 -0.90 -13.03 -10.03
N GLU A 270 0.37 -12.66 -9.98
CA GLU A 270 1.17 -12.66 -8.76
C GLU A 270 1.43 -11.23 -8.32
N TYR A 271 1.15 -10.93 -7.06
CA TYR A 271 1.47 -9.67 -6.41
C TYR A 271 2.54 -9.87 -5.35
N PRO A 272 3.54 -8.99 -5.26
CA PRO A 272 4.49 -9.01 -4.16
C PRO A 272 3.79 -8.60 -2.85
N CYS A 273 4.24 -9.17 -1.74
CA CYS A 273 3.71 -8.88 -0.41
C CYS A 273 4.75 -9.08 0.70
N SER A 274 5.94 -8.56 0.50
CA SER A 274 6.97 -8.52 1.53
C SER A 274 6.60 -7.43 2.54
N PHE A 275 6.02 -7.81 3.66
CA PHE A 275 5.59 -6.89 4.72
C PHE A 275 6.05 -7.40 6.08
N MET A 276 6.16 -6.49 7.04
CA MET A 276 6.30 -6.80 8.46
C MET A 276 4.90 -6.98 9.06
N PHE A 277 4.63 -8.13 9.64
CA PHE A 277 3.36 -8.40 10.30
C PHE A 277 3.42 -7.97 11.76
N VAL A 278 2.56 -7.05 12.13
CA VAL A 278 2.42 -6.58 13.51
C VAL A 278 0.99 -6.84 13.95
N ALA A 279 0.84 -7.45 15.11
CA ALA A 279 -0.47 -7.74 15.67
C ALA A 279 -0.62 -7.17 17.09
N SER A 280 -1.85 -6.92 17.46
CA SER A 280 -2.20 -6.65 18.87
C SER A 280 -3.30 -7.58 19.34
N MET A 281 -3.32 -7.87 20.61
CA MET A 281 -4.42 -8.57 21.26
C MET A 281 -4.52 -8.25 22.75
N ASN A 282 -5.69 -8.53 23.32
CA ASN A 282 -5.86 -8.55 24.76
C ASN A 282 -5.43 -9.91 25.31
N PRO A 283 -5.07 -10.03 26.60
CA PRO A 283 -4.66 -11.31 27.20
C PRO A 283 -5.82 -12.29 27.41
N CYS A 284 -7.06 -11.79 27.39
CA CYS A 284 -8.28 -12.60 27.55
C CYS A 284 -9.51 -11.82 27.01
N PRO A 285 -10.70 -12.42 26.93
CA PRO A 285 -11.91 -11.74 26.46
C PRO A 285 -12.26 -10.45 27.22
N CYS A 286 -12.09 -10.42 28.55
CA CYS A 286 -12.32 -9.19 29.32
C CYS A 286 -11.16 -8.20 29.28
N GLY A 287 -9.97 -8.63 28.83
CA GLY A 287 -8.79 -7.79 28.69
C GLY A 287 -7.88 -7.67 29.91
N TYR A 288 -8.25 -8.25 31.05
CA TYR A 288 -7.58 -8.00 32.33
C TYR A 288 -6.92 -9.23 32.97
N TYR A 289 -6.65 -10.28 32.21
CA TYR A 289 -5.90 -11.42 32.72
C TYR A 289 -4.46 -10.99 33.05
N ASN A 290 -4.02 -11.29 34.27
CA ASN A 290 -2.75 -10.85 34.86
C ASN A 290 -2.60 -9.31 35.02
N ASP A 291 -3.69 -8.54 34.94
CA ASP A 291 -3.63 -7.11 35.21
C ASP A 291 -3.51 -6.87 36.73
N PRO A 292 -2.51 -6.06 37.19
CA PRO A 292 -2.32 -5.83 38.63
C PRO A 292 -3.38 -4.89 39.22
N THR A 293 -4.12 -4.17 38.42
CA THR A 293 -5.08 -3.13 38.85
C THR A 293 -6.53 -3.51 38.64
N HIS A 294 -6.82 -4.44 37.76
CA HIS A 294 -8.17 -4.87 37.41
C HIS A 294 -8.34 -6.38 37.59
N HIS A 295 -9.47 -6.78 38.13
CA HIS A 295 -9.78 -8.20 38.31
C HIS A 295 -10.29 -8.84 37.02
N CYS A 296 -9.65 -9.93 36.60
CA CYS A 296 -10.12 -10.72 35.46
C CYS A 296 -11.32 -11.57 35.86
N VAL A 297 -12.41 -11.48 35.08
CA VAL A 297 -13.64 -12.23 35.31
C VAL A 297 -13.77 -13.49 34.41
N CYS A 298 -12.76 -13.77 33.59
CA CYS A 298 -12.78 -14.87 32.65
C CYS A 298 -12.42 -16.20 33.35
N THR A 299 -13.14 -17.26 33.03
CA THR A 299 -12.76 -18.61 33.42
C THR A 299 -11.55 -19.12 32.65
N PRO A 300 -10.75 -20.06 33.17
CA PRO A 300 -9.62 -20.62 32.43
C PRO A 300 -10.01 -21.18 31.06
N GLY A 301 -11.18 -21.79 30.93
CA GLY A 301 -11.68 -22.33 29.68
C GLY A 301 -12.06 -21.22 28.66
N GLN A 302 -12.47 -20.05 29.12
CA GLN A 302 -12.71 -18.89 28.24
C GLN A 302 -11.40 -18.31 27.72
N ILE A 303 -10.39 -18.17 28.59
CA ILE A 303 -9.05 -17.69 28.22
C ILE A 303 -8.45 -18.65 27.19
N GLN A 304 -8.46 -19.94 27.43
CA GLN A 304 -7.92 -20.93 26.51
C GLN A 304 -8.61 -20.91 25.13
N ARG A 305 -9.94 -20.81 25.10
CA ARG A 305 -10.69 -20.70 23.85
C ARG A 305 -10.37 -19.42 23.08
N TYR A 306 -10.14 -18.32 23.78
CA TYR A 306 -9.75 -17.05 23.19
C TYR A 306 -8.36 -17.13 22.55
N MET A 307 -7.38 -17.67 23.28
CA MET A 307 -6.02 -17.87 22.77
C MET A 307 -5.98 -18.84 21.58
N ASN A 308 -6.78 -19.89 21.60
CA ASN A 308 -6.85 -20.91 20.54
C ASN A 308 -7.53 -20.39 19.23
N LYS A 309 -8.04 -19.15 19.20
CA LYS A 309 -8.50 -18.53 17.94
C LYS A 309 -7.33 -18.30 16.98
N ILE A 310 -6.11 -18.11 17.50
CA ILE A 310 -4.90 -17.98 16.70
C ILE A 310 -4.27 -19.37 16.57
N SER A 311 -4.03 -19.81 15.35
CA SER A 311 -3.42 -21.13 15.11
C SER A 311 -1.94 -21.15 15.47
N GLY A 312 -1.44 -22.30 15.93
CA GLY A 312 -0.02 -22.52 16.20
C GLY A 312 0.86 -22.13 15.00
N PRO A 313 0.57 -22.63 13.79
CA PRO A 313 1.34 -22.28 12.60
C PRO A 313 1.40 -20.78 12.26
N LEU A 314 0.40 -19.99 12.64
CA LEU A 314 0.47 -18.53 12.50
C LEU A 314 1.35 -17.91 13.58
N LEU A 315 1.24 -18.40 14.83
CA LEU A 315 2.10 -17.95 15.94
C LEU A 315 3.57 -18.26 15.69
N ASP A 316 3.90 -19.40 15.08
CA ASP A 316 5.27 -19.80 14.73
C ASP A 316 5.94 -18.82 13.75
N ARG A 317 5.17 -17.98 13.09
CA ARG A 317 5.65 -16.93 12.16
C ARG A 317 5.76 -15.56 12.79
N ILE A 318 5.44 -15.45 14.07
CA ILE A 318 5.56 -14.23 14.86
C ILE A 318 6.78 -14.39 15.79
N ASP A 319 7.88 -13.74 15.39
CA ASP A 319 9.18 -13.92 16.03
C ASP A 319 9.22 -13.31 17.43
N ILE A 320 8.55 -12.17 17.63
CA ILE A 320 8.57 -11.40 18.88
C ILE A 320 7.17 -11.36 19.48
N GLN A 321 7.05 -11.85 20.69
CA GLN A 321 5.82 -11.78 21.48
C GLN A 321 6.11 -11.00 22.75
N ILE A 322 5.43 -9.85 22.94
CA ILE A 322 5.69 -8.98 24.06
C ILE A 322 4.42 -8.64 24.84
N GLU A 323 4.50 -8.72 26.16
CA GLU A 323 3.46 -8.26 27.05
C GLU A 323 3.63 -6.78 27.37
N ILE A 324 2.53 -6.03 27.25
CA ILE A 324 2.46 -4.62 27.57
C ILE A 324 1.69 -4.43 28.86
N THR A 325 2.34 -3.88 29.85
CA THR A 325 1.71 -3.47 31.11
C THR A 325 1.23 -2.03 31.02
N PRO A 326 0.05 -1.69 31.61
CA PRO A 326 -0.40 -0.30 31.69
C PRO A 326 0.61 0.55 32.45
N VAL A 327 0.95 1.72 31.89
CA VAL A 327 1.75 2.71 32.62
C VAL A 327 0.78 3.67 33.31
N PRO A 328 0.91 3.90 34.62
CA PRO A 328 0.06 4.86 35.33
C PRO A 328 0.17 6.25 34.71
N PHE A 329 -0.95 6.96 34.60
CA PHE A 329 -0.98 8.30 33.99
C PHE A 329 0.02 9.28 34.62
N LYS A 330 0.23 9.19 35.95
CA LYS A 330 1.22 10.01 36.67
C LYS A 330 2.65 9.78 36.16
N ASP A 331 2.98 8.56 35.76
CA ASP A 331 4.31 8.22 35.26
C ASP A 331 4.48 8.66 33.81
N ILE A 332 3.44 8.52 32.99
CA ILE A 332 3.42 9.06 31.62
C ILE A 332 3.61 10.59 31.62
N SER A 333 2.92 11.29 32.51
CA SER A 333 2.98 12.75 32.57
C SER A 333 4.35 13.29 33.05
N ARG A 334 5.10 12.50 33.81
CA ARG A 334 6.43 12.85 34.35
C ARG A 334 7.58 12.31 33.50
N ALA A 335 7.32 11.31 32.66
CA ALA A 335 8.36 10.72 31.81
C ALA A 335 8.87 11.76 30.80
N ALA A 336 10.16 11.80 30.62
CA ALA A 336 10.80 12.55 29.55
C ALA A 336 10.32 12.02 28.18
N PRO A 337 10.32 12.84 27.13
CA PRO A 337 10.15 12.34 25.77
C PRO A 337 11.12 11.19 25.50
N GLY A 338 10.66 10.20 24.71
CA GLY A 338 11.52 9.12 24.25
C GLY A 338 12.56 9.61 23.23
N GLU A 339 13.42 8.72 22.76
CA GLU A 339 14.30 8.98 21.63
C GLU A 339 13.48 9.26 20.37
N SER A 340 13.94 10.21 19.55
CA SER A 340 13.27 10.54 18.30
C SER A 340 13.39 9.39 17.28
N SER A 341 12.44 9.31 16.39
CA SER A 341 12.46 8.32 15.30
C SER A 341 13.73 8.39 14.46
N ASP A 342 14.30 9.58 14.27
CA ASP A 342 15.55 9.77 13.50
C ASP A 342 16.74 9.13 14.19
N VAL A 343 16.87 9.31 15.50
CA VAL A 343 17.97 8.71 16.30
C VAL A 343 17.87 7.17 16.31
N ILE A 344 16.65 6.63 16.42
CA ILE A 344 16.45 5.17 16.43
C ILE A 344 16.75 4.57 15.05
N ARG A 345 16.51 5.33 13.98
CA ARG A 345 16.71 4.88 12.60
C ARG A 345 18.18 4.84 12.17
N GLU A 346 19.04 5.66 12.79
CA GLU A 346 20.50 5.64 12.62
C GLU A 346 21.14 4.41 13.31
#